data_50f1e6d0717b8adaa53f9d07f0cf42c7
#
_entry.id   50f1e6d0717b8adaa53f9d07f0cf42c7
#
_cell.length_a   1.000
_cell.length_b   1.000
_cell.length_c   1.000
_cell.angle_alpha   90.00
_cell.angle_beta   90.00
_cell.angle_gamma   90.00
#
_symmetry.space_group_name_H-M   'P 1'
#
loop_
_entity.id
_entity.type
_entity.pdbx_description
1 polymer ?
#
loop_
_entity_poly.entity_id
_entity_poly.type
_entity_poly.pdbx_seq_one_letter_code
_entity_poly.pdbx_strand_id
1 'polypeptide(L)'
;MASEGSILVEKTESMDLGAWDGPTRRGPTRDDAGARRLTMKIGAIVPQGWVGEYDGWDPLKAWERTTAVAQQADRLGFESIWLFDHFHTIPRPTDEITFESFTTLSALAALTSRVRLGHIVICTAFRNPALTAKMISTMDAISGGRMELGIGAGWKRDEWLAYGYGFPETRERLARLGDDLEVITAMLAGDKHKHASFDGRYSSVRNAINVPKPIQRPRVPVMVGGNGPNVTWRLAARLADELNVDGLTPDEVREALPTIQGRCEEVGRDPATLAISVHVWTETVSIPGQRRVDLLAGYREAGVDRVMGLERGAATSDEALEAFAEDARNAGVELADRVAA
;
A
#
# COMPACT_ATOMS: atom_id res chain seq x y z
N MET A 1 0.01 31.41 -6.34
CA MET A 1 1.43 31.62 -6.73
C MET A 1 2.16 30.32 -6.54
N ALA A 2 2.63 29.77 -7.70
CA ALA A 2 3.74 28.85 -7.92
C ALA A 2 3.89 27.68 -6.95
N SER A 3 3.51 26.46 -7.34
CA SER A 3 4.31 25.44 -8.06
C SER A 3 5.80 25.44 -7.70
N GLU A 4 6.22 24.65 -6.71
CA GLU A 4 7.56 24.11 -6.61
C GLU A 4 7.46 22.68 -6.07
N GLY A 5 7.51 21.74 -6.98
CA GLY A 5 7.54 20.31 -6.73
C GLY A 5 8.16 19.57 -7.90
N SER A 6 9.14 20.20 -8.57
CA SER A 6 9.96 19.54 -9.58
C SER A 6 10.97 18.64 -8.86
N ILE A 7 10.70 17.33 -8.82
CA ILE A 7 11.66 16.33 -8.32
C ILE A 7 12.77 16.18 -9.34
N LEU A 8 13.94 16.69 -8.98
CA LEU A 8 15.20 16.48 -9.69
C LEU A 8 15.48 14.96 -9.79
N VAL A 9 15.50 14.47 -11.02
CA VAL A 9 15.97 13.12 -11.35
C VAL A 9 17.50 13.13 -11.29
N GLU A 10 18.07 12.83 -10.13
CA GLU A 10 19.50 12.58 -10.04
C GLU A 10 19.84 11.19 -10.59
N LYS A 11 20.84 11.16 -11.47
CA LYS A 11 21.49 9.93 -11.96
C LYS A 11 22.23 9.26 -10.80
N THR A 12 21.64 8.22 -10.20
CA THR A 12 22.31 7.36 -9.24
C THR A 12 22.94 6.16 -9.94
N GLU A 13 24.21 5.90 -9.64
CA GLU A 13 24.97 4.72 -10.09
C GLU A 13 24.23 3.42 -9.71
N SER A 14 24.35 2.38 -10.56
CA SER A 14 23.71 1.09 -10.37
C SER A 14 24.21 0.42 -9.09
N MET A 15 23.29 0.16 -8.15
CA MET A 15 23.56 -0.80 -7.06
C MET A 15 23.49 -2.23 -7.62
N ASP A 16 24.49 -3.05 -7.32
CA ASP A 16 24.45 -4.48 -7.63
C ASP A 16 23.41 -5.16 -6.73
N LEU A 17 22.29 -5.52 -7.32
CA LEU A 17 21.12 -6.10 -6.65
C LEU A 17 21.00 -7.59 -7.02
N GLY A 18 21.87 -8.46 -6.64
CA GLY A 18 21.88 -9.91 -6.88
C GLY A 18 20.66 -10.60 -7.51
N ALA A 19 20.77 -11.83 -7.98
CA ALA A 19 19.70 -12.59 -8.65
C ALA A 19 18.50 -12.88 -7.71
N TRP A 20 17.28 -12.94 -8.27
CA TRP A 20 16.04 -13.20 -7.53
C TRP A 20 15.85 -14.70 -7.23
N ASP A 21 15.70 -15.07 -5.95
CA ASP A 21 15.39 -16.42 -5.44
C ASP A 21 14.00 -16.51 -4.76
N GLY A 22 13.07 -15.63 -5.14
CA GLY A 22 11.74 -15.57 -4.51
C GLY A 22 10.77 -16.68 -4.95
N PRO A 23 9.75 -16.98 -4.14
CA PRO A 23 8.78 -18.03 -4.42
C PRO A 23 7.95 -17.72 -5.67
N THR A 24 7.80 -18.72 -6.55
CA THR A 24 6.88 -18.64 -7.69
C THR A 24 5.43 -18.58 -7.20
N ARG A 25 4.82 -17.38 -7.14
CA ARG A 25 3.37 -17.24 -7.06
C ARG A 25 2.78 -17.40 -8.46
N ARG A 26 1.62 -18.05 -8.55
CA ARG A 26 0.80 -17.95 -9.75
C ARG A 26 0.39 -16.48 -9.87
N GLY A 27 0.86 -15.81 -10.91
CA GLY A 27 0.42 -14.49 -11.30
C GLY A 27 -1.09 -14.45 -11.61
N PRO A 28 -1.65 -13.28 -11.95
CA PRO A 28 -3.04 -13.17 -12.38
C PRO A 28 -3.34 -14.20 -13.48
N THR A 29 -4.50 -14.88 -13.36
CA THR A 29 -4.92 -15.90 -14.30
C THR A 29 -5.01 -15.33 -15.71
N ARG A 30 -4.37 -15.97 -16.69
CA ARG A 30 -4.58 -15.70 -18.11
C ARG A 30 -5.85 -16.38 -18.55
N ASP A 31 -6.59 -15.77 -19.50
CA ASP A 31 -7.63 -16.47 -20.23
C ASP A 31 -7.02 -17.53 -21.15
N ASP A 32 -7.86 -18.40 -21.73
CA ASP A 32 -7.43 -19.48 -22.64
C ASP A 32 -6.71 -18.98 -23.90
N ALA A 33 -6.72 -17.68 -24.17
CA ALA A 33 -6.04 -17.03 -25.28
C ALA A 33 -4.69 -16.40 -24.87
N GLY A 34 -4.28 -16.50 -23.58
CA GLY A 34 -3.03 -15.96 -23.07
C GLY A 34 -3.04 -14.44 -22.75
N ALA A 35 -4.19 -13.78 -22.88
CA ALA A 35 -4.37 -12.40 -22.47
C ALA A 35 -4.53 -12.29 -20.94
N ARG A 36 -3.96 -11.23 -20.35
CA ARG A 36 -4.16 -10.91 -18.92
C ARG A 36 -5.63 -10.54 -18.73
N ARG A 37 -6.33 -11.26 -17.85
CA ARG A 37 -7.72 -10.92 -17.50
C ARG A 37 -7.69 -9.53 -16.85
N LEU A 38 -8.34 -8.54 -17.47
CA LEU A 38 -8.41 -7.16 -16.99
C LEU A 38 -9.43 -7.02 -15.84
N THR A 39 -9.23 -7.78 -14.76
CA THR A 39 -10.00 -7.63 -13.53
C THR A 39 -9.24 -6.73 -12.58
N MET A 40 -9.53 -5.42 -12.64
CA MET A 40 -8.98 -4.46 -11.70
C MET A 40 -9.77 -4.54 -10.38
N LYS A 41 -9.05 -4.46 -9.27
CA LYS A 41 -9.61 -4.40 -7.91
C LYS A 41 -9.74 -2.96 -7.45
N ILE A 42 -10.62 -2.72 -6.48
CA ILE A 42 -10.80 -1.41 -5.87
C ILE A 42 -10.65 -1.51 -4.34
N GLY A 43 -9.82 -0.63 -3.78
CA GLY A 43 -9.66 -0.43 -2.35
C GLY A 43 -10.15 0.94 -1.92
N ALA A 44 -10.63 1.05 -0.70
CA ALA A 44 -10.97 2.32 -0.07
C ALA A 44 -9.86 2.75 0.90
N ILE A 45 -9.41 3.99 0.80
CA ILE A 45 -8.60 4.60 1.86
C ILE A 45 -9.59 5.13 2.89
N VAL A 46 -9.51 4.61 4.12
CA VAL A 46 -10.45 4.95 5.18
C VAL A 46 -10.05 6.29 5.81
N PRO A 47 -11.02 7.19 6.11
CA PRO A 47 -10.74 8.44 6.79
C PRO A 47 -10.02 8.21 8.12
N GLN A 48 -8.94 8.95 8.34
CA GLN A 48 -8.00 8.80 9.44
C GLN A 48 -7.67 10.14 10.11
N GLY A 49 -8.09 11.26 9.49
CA GLY A 49 -7.79 12.63 9.90
C GLY A 49 -6.55 13.23 9.22
N TRP A 50 -5.77 12.46 8.46
CA TRP A 50 -4.52 12.91 7.86
C TRP A 50 -4.68 14.08 6.88
N VAL A 51 -5.75 14.14 6.10
CA VAL A 51 -6.04 15.27 5.18
C VAL A 51 -7.09 16.24 5.74
N GLY A 52 -7.24 16.28 7.07
CA GLY A 52 -8.15 17.20 7.77
C GLY A 52 -9.60 16.73 7.80
N GLU A 53 -9.88 15.44 7.57
CA GLU A 53 -11.24 14.89 7.54
C GLU A 53 -11.96 15.03 8.88
N TYR A 54 -11.21 15.16 9.97
CA TYR A 54 -11.73 15.20 11.34
C TYR A 54 -11.40 16.50 12.07
N ASP A 55 -11.10 17.58 11.32
CA ASP A 55 -10.80 18.88 11.92
C ASP A 55 -11.97 19.35 12.82
N GLY A 56 -11.67 19.60 14.10
CA GLY A 56 -12.64 20.01 15.10
C GLY A 56 -13.57 18.91 15.61
N TRP A 57 -13.35 17.64 15.28
CA TRP A 57 -14.18 16.54 15.74
C TRP A 57 -13.80 16.09 17.17
N ASP A 58 -14.80 15.52 17.86
CA ASP A 58 -14.57 14.72 19.05
C ASP A 58 -13.87 13.38 18.66
N PRO A 59 -12.81 12.95 19.37
CA PRO A 59 -12.06 11.76 19.02
C PRO A 59 -12.88 10.45 19.01
N LEU A 60 -13.89 10.32 19.87
CA LEU A 60 -14.76 9.14 19.90
C LEU A 60 -15.66 9.11 18.66
N LYS A 61 -16.22 10.25 18.27
CA LYS A 61 -17.03 10.36 17.05
C LYS A 61 -16.20 10.12 15.78
N ALA A 62 -14.97 10.62 15.74
CA ALA A 62 -14.04 10.36 14.65
C ALA A 62 -13.73 8.85 14.55
N TRP A 63 -13.48 8.17 15.67
CA TRP A 63 -13.28 6.72 15.73
C TRP A 63 -14.51 5.94 15.27
N GLU A 64 -15.70 6.30 15.77
CA GLU A 64 -16.97 5.69 15.33
C GLU A 64 -17.14 5.83 13.81
N ARG A 65 -16.83 7.01 13.25
CA ARG A 65 -16.91 7.22 11.80
C ARG A 65 -15.87 6.39 11.02
N THR A 66 -14.61 6.38 11.44
CA THR A 66 -13.57 5.54 10.84
C THR A 66 -14.01 4.08 10.78
N THR A 67 -14.56 3.57 11.88
CA THR A 67 -15.07 2.19 11.97
C THR A 67 -16.25 1.96 11.03
N ALA A 68 -17.22 2.89 11.02
CA ALA A 68 -18.40 2.78 10.17
C ALA A 68 -18.04 2.74 8.68
N VAL A 69 -17.09 3.58 8.23
CA VAL A 69 -16.60 3.59 6.83
C VAL A 69 -15.89 2.29 6.48
N ALA A 70 -15.04 1.77 7.37
CA ALA A 70 -14.36 0.49 7.13
C ALA A 70 -15.36 -0.67 6.99
N GLN A 71 -16.36 -0.73 7.86
CA GLN A 71 -17.43 -1.74 7.79
C GLN A 71 -18.34 -1.53 6.57
N GLN A 72 -18.59 -0.29 6.18
CA GLN A 72 -19.34 0.00 4.96
C GLN A 72 -18.58 -0.45 3.71
N ALA A 73 -17.26 -0.21 3.63
CA ALA A 73 -16.42 -0.73 2.54
C ALA A 73 -16.50 -2.27 2.47
N ASP A 74 -16.47 -2.94 3.63
CA ASP A 74 -16.62 -4.40 3.73
C ASP A 74 -17.97 -4.86 3.16
N ARG A 75 -19.08 -4.19 3.52
CA ARG A 75 -20.43 -4.53 3.01
C ARG A 75 -20.62 -4.23 1.52
N LEU A 76 -20.06 -3.12 1.03
CA LEU A 76 -20.20 -2.68 -0.37
C LEU A 76 -19.39 -3.52 -1.36
N GLY A 77 -18.46 -4.35 -0.88
CA GLY A 77 -17.70 -5.26 -1.71
C GLY A 77 -16.34 -4.72 -2.15
N PHE A 78 -15.82 -3.66 -1.53
CA PHE A 78 -14.44 -3.26 -1.75
C PHE A 78 -13.52 -4.44 -1.45
N GLU A 79 -12.45 -4.58 -2.24
CA GLU A 79 -11.50 -5.67 -2.05
C GLU A 79 -10.62 -5.43 -0.82
N SER A 80 -10.30 -4.17 -0.53
CA SER A 80 -9.37 -3.80 0.54
C SER A 80 -9.67 -2.43 1.13
N ILE A 81 -9.17 -2.22 2.36
CA ILE A 81 -9.11 -0.92 3.04
C ILE A 81 -7.67 -0.58 3.40
N TRP A 82 -7.36 0.72 3.39
CA TRP A 82 -6.00 1.23 3.50
C TRP A 82 -5.92 2.42 4.45
N LEU A 83 -4.78 2.55 5.15
CA LEU A 83 -4.45 3.70 5.99
C LEU A 83 -3.06 4.24 5.64
N PHE A 84 -2.89 5.55 5.78
CA PHE A 84 -1.59 6.22 5.70
C PHE A 84 -0.80 6.06 7.00
N ASP A 85 0.53 6.03 6.92
CA ASP A 85 1.42 5.98 8.09
C ASP A 85 1.98 7.38 8.40
N HIS A 86 1.10 8.25 8.85
CA HIS A 86 1.40 9.62 9.22
C HIS A 86 0.93 9.93 10.64
N PHE A 87 1.57 10.92 11.30
CA PHE A 87 1.35 11.27 12.69
C PHE A 87 0.63 12.61 12.88
N HIS A 88 0.57 13.44 11.83
CA HIS A 88 -0.10 14.72 11.83
C HIS A 88 -0.67 15.03 10.44
N THR A 89 -1.50 16.06 10.37
CA THR A 89 -2.21 16.48 9.15
C THR A 89 -1.31 17.03 8.06
N ILE A 90 -1.81 17.01 6.82
CA ILE A 90 -1.23 17.69 5.66
C ILE A 90 -2.21 18.75 5.10
N PRO A 91 -1.72 19.75 4.33
CA PRO A 91 -0.33 20.00 3.91
C PRO A 91 0.56 20.54 5.03
N ARG A 92 -0.03 21.00 6.13
CA ARG A 92 0.67 21.52 7.31
C ARG A 92 0.27 20.74 8.55
N PRO A 93 1.20 20.52 9.49
CA PRO A 93 0.84 19.96 10.79
C PRO A 93 -0.13 20.90 11.52
N THR A 94 -1.16 20.31 12.11
CA THR A 94 -2.13 20.97 12.98
C THR A 94 -2.32 20.15 14.25
N ASP A 95 -2.99 20.70 15.26
CA ASP A 95 -3.35 20.00 16.50
C ASP A 95 -4.63 19.15 16.32
N GLU A 96 -4.94 18.77 15.09
CA GLU A 96 -6.13 18.00 14.72
C GLU A 96 -5.88 16.49 14.73
N ILE A 97 -6.97 15.73 14.79
CA ILE A 97 -6.91 14.27 14.89
C ILE A 97 -6.18 13.66 13.68
N THR A 98 -5.18 12.83 13.96
CA THR A 98 -4.62 11.85 13.01
C THR A 98 -4.39 10.55 13.75
N PHE A 99 -5.19 9.52 13.46
CA PHE A 99 -5.06 8.22 14.11
C PHE A 99 -3.81 7.47 13.65
N GLU A 100 -3.07 6.85 14.60
CA GLU A 100 -1.89 6.04 14.32
C GLU A 100 -2.29 4.76 13.55
N SER A 101 -1.56 4.47 12.48
CA SER A 101 -1.99 3.52 11.46
C SER A 101 -2.06 2.06 11.94
N PHE A 102 -1.05 1.57 12.66
CA PHE A 102 -1.03 0.16 13.12
C PHE A 102 -2.07 -0.13 14.18
N THR A 103 -2.23 0.79 15.14
CA THR A 103 -3.23 0.67 16.19
C THR A 103 -4.64 0.67 15.60
N THR A 104 -4.91 1.61 14.70
CA THR A 104 -6.19 1.71 14.01
C THR A 104 -6.47 0.49 13.15
N LEU A 105 -5.52 0.08 12.29
CA LEU A 105 -5.72 -1.03 11.38
C LEU A 105 -5.88 -2.37 12.13
N SER A 106 -5.23 -2.54 13.28
CA SER A 106 -5.40 -3.72 14.14
C SER A 106 -6.85 -3.81 14.67
N ALA A 107 -7.43 -2.69 15.09
CA ALA A 107 -8.81 -2.65 15.54
C ALA A 107 -9.79 -2.92 14.37
N LEU A 108 -9.56 -2.30 13.21
CA LEU A 108 -10.37 -2.54 12.01
C LEU A 108 -10.27 -3.98 11.51
N ALA A 109 -9.13 -4.65 11.70
CA ALA A 109 -8.98 -6.07 11.38
C ALA A 109 -9.93 -6.97 12.18
N ALA A 110 -10.20 -6.62 13.44
CA ALA A 110 -11.14 -7.34 14.29
C ALA A 110 -12.61 -6.95 14.03
N LEU A 111 -12.87 -5.77 13.46
CA LEU A 111 -14.21 -5.22 13.23
C LEU A 111 -14.75 -5.41 11.81
N THR A 112 -13.96 -5.99 10.92
CA THR A 112 -14.32 -6.32 9.54
C THR A 112 -14.14 -7.82 9.29
N SER A 113 -14.77 -8.36 8.25
CA SER A 113 -14.80 -9.80 8.03
C SER A 113 -14.21 -10.26 6.69
N ARG A 114 -14.22 -9.42 5.65
CA ARG A 114 -13.90 -9.80 4.29
C ARG A 114 -12.83 -8.94 3.62
N VAL A 115 -12.91 -7.62 3.78
CA VAL A 115 -11.91 -6.70 3.17
C VAL A 115 -10.50 -7.05 3.62
N ARG A 116 -9.57 -6.99 2.69
CA ARG A 116 -8.15 -7.02 3.02
C ARG A 116 -7.76 -5.70 3.68
N LEU A 117 -6.69 -5.71 4.45
CA LEU A 117 -6.27 -4.54 5.23
C LEU A 117 -4.80 -4.24 4.95
N GLY A 118 -4.48 -2.99 4.64
CA GLY A 118 -3.10 -2.61 4.35
C GLY A 118 -2.76 -1.19 4.73
N HIS A 119 -1.46 -0.92 4.71
CA HIS A 119 -0.93 0.45 4.81
C HIS A 119 -0.55 0.96 3.43
N ILE A 120 -0.78 2.24 3.15
CA ILE A 120 -0.49 2.88 1.86
C ILE A 120 0.33 4.15 2.04
N VAL A 121 1.62 4.07 2.32
CA VAL A 121 2.42 2.92 2.73
C VAL A 121 3.12 3.25 4.06
N ILE A 122 3.57 2.26 4.83
CA ILE A 122 4.35 2.59 6.03
C ILE A 122 5.69 3.22 5.66
N CYS A 123 6.15 4.13 6.51
CA CYS A 123 7.52 4.61 6.47
C CYS A 123 8.43 3.61 7.19
N THR A 124 9.34 2.96 6.45
CA THR A 124 10.19 1.91 6.99
C THR A 124 11.00 2.36 8.22
N ALA A 125 11.41 3.62 8.26
CA ALA A 125 12.25 4.15 9.34
C ALA A 125 11.51 4.44 10.66
N PHE A 126 10.18 4.47 10.66
CA PHE A 126 9.41 4.75 11.87
C PHE A 126 9.38 3.58 12.86
N ARG A 127 9.76 2.36 12.41
CA ARG A 127 9.77 1.15 13.24
C ARG A 127 10.96 0.27 12.90
N ASN A 128 11.42 -0.50 13.89
CA ASN A 128 12.38 -1.56 13.63
C ASN A 128 11.76 -2.63 12.71
N PRO A 129 12.43 -3.08 11.64
CA PRO A 129 11.84 -4.00 10.66
C PRO A 129 11.45 -5.37 11.25
N ALA A 130 12.18 -5.84 12.26
CA ALA A 130 11.80 -7.08 12.95
C ALA A 130 10.52 -6.89 13.78
N LEU A 131 10.33 -5.73 14.40
CA LEU A 131 9.07 -5.37 15.07
C LEU A 131 7.94 -5.25 14.06
N THR A 132 8.17 -4.60 12.91
CA THR A 132 7.19 -4.51 11.83
C THR A 132 6.72 -5.89 11.37
N ALA A 133 7.65 -6.81 11.10
CA ALA A 133 7.31 -8.19 10.73
C ALA A 133 6.48 -8.90 11.81
N LYS A 134 6.81 -8.66 13.09
CA LYS A 134 6.07 -9.22 14.23
C LYS A 134 4.65 -8.68 14.33
N MET A 135 4.48 -7.37 14.17
CA MET A 135 3.17 -6.70 14.17
C MET A 135 2.30 -7.20 13.01
N ILE A 136 2.85 -7.25 11.80
CA ILE A 136 2.15 -7.75 10.61
C ILE A 136 1.71 -9.22 10.77
N SER A 137 2.56 -10.09 11.30
CA SER A 137 2.17 -11.49 11.58
C SER A 137 1.03 -11.59 12.60
N THR A 138 1.05 -10.72 13.61
CA THR A 138 -0.01 -10.67 14.63
C THR A 138 -1.32 -10.17 14.03
N MET A 139 -1.27 -9.09 13.23
CA MET A 139 -2.45 -8.56 12.55
C MET A 139 -3.01 -9.53 11.52
N ASP A 140 -2.15 -10.32 10.85
CA ASP A 140 -2.58 -11.38 9.94
C ASP A 140 -3.36 -12.48 10.67
N ALA A 141 -2.92 -12.84 11.87
CA ALA A 141 -3.67 -13.77 12.73
C ALA A 141 -5.01 -13.18 13.22
N ILE A 142 -5.03 -11.91 13.66
CA ILE A 142 -6.26 -11.20 14.08
C ILE A 142 -7.27 -11.15 12.93
N SER A 143 -6.82 -10.82 11.73
CA SER A 143 -7.68 -10.66 10.55
C SER A 143 -8.07 -11.98 9.88
N GLY A 144 -7.54 -13.13 10.31
CA GLY A 144 -7.77 -14.41 9.62
C GLY A 144 -7.10 -14.50 8.24
N GLY A 145 -5.94 -13.87 8.05
CA GLY A 145 -5.17 -13.96 6.80
C GLY A 145 -5.53 -12.89 5.76
N ARG A 146 -5.99 -11.70 6.19
CA ARG A 146 -6.38 -10.60 5.29
C ARG A 146 -5.37 -9.45 5.22
N MET A 147 -4.26 -9.50 5.98
CA MET A 147 -3.26 -8.42 5.98
C MET A 147 -2.48 -8.32 4.69
N GLU A 148 -2.11 -7.09 4.34
CA GLU A 148 -1.12 -6.73 3.33
C GLU A 148 -0.15 -5.69 3.92
N LEU A 149 1.13 -5.78 3.58
CA LEU A 149 2.12 -4.80 4.01
C LEU A 149 2.50 -3.89 2.85
N GLY A 150 2.04 -2.65 2.87
CA GLY A 150 2.59 -1.60 2.01
C GLY A 150 3.72 -0.87 2.72
N ILE A 151 4.87 -0.70 2.07
CA ILE A 151 6.08 -0.12 2.66
C ILE A 151 6.84 0.78 1.68
N GLY A 152 7.40 1.87 2.18
CA GLY A 152 8.18 2.83 1.41
C GLY A 152 9.30 3.48 2.23
N ALA A 153 10.15 4.25 1.56
CA ALA A 153 11.31 4.89 2.18
C ALA A 153 10.98 6.13 3.05
N GLY A 154 9.75 6.61 3.00
CA GLY A 154 9.33 7.85 3.66
C GLY A 154 9.76 9.13 2.91
N TRP A 155 8.97 10.19 3.04
CA TRP A 155 9.17 11.44 2.30
C TRP A 155 8.93 12.71 3.13
N LYS A 156 8.08 12.68 4.13
CA LYS A 156 7.57 13.83 4.89
C LYS A 156 8.62 14.34 5.91
N ARG A 157 9.53 15.20 5.44
CA ARG A 157 10.70 15.66 6.21
C ARG A 157 10.34 16.30 7.55
N ASP A 158 9.33 17.17 7.58
CA ASP A 158 8.89 17.87 8.80
C ASP A 158 8.40 16.88 9.88
N GLU A 159 7.66 15.86 9.49
CA GLU A 159 7.18 14.81 10.38
C GLU A 159 8.35 13.98 10.96
N TRP A 160 9.30 13.56 10.13
CA TRP A 160 10.49 12.86 10.60
C TRP A 160 11.26 13.66 11.66
N LEU A 161 11.46 14.95 11.42
CA LEU A 161 12.17 15.82 12.35
C LEU A 161 11.38 16.07 13.63
N ALA A 162 10.08 16.29 13.54
CA ALA A 162 9.22 16.55 14.68
C ALA A 162 9.18 15.36 15.65
N TYR A 163 9.23 14.14 15.12
CA TYR A 163 9.17 12.90 15.93
C TYR A 163 10.56 12.30 16.22
N GLY A 164 11.63 13.00 15.92
CA GLY A 164 12.99 12.63 16.35
C GLY A 164 13.68 11.55 15.52
N TYR A 165 13.17 11.23 14.33
CA TYR A 165 13.77 10.22 13.43
C TYR A 165 14.97 10.75 12.62
N GLY A 166 15.24 12.06 12.65
CA GLY A 166 16.17 12.69 11.72
C GLY A 166 15.58 12.71 10.31
N PHE A 167 16.39 13.00 9.30
CA PHE A 167 15.96 12.86 7.90
C PHE A 167 17.19 12.63 7.02
N PRO A 168 17.65 11.40 6.87
CA PRO A 168 18.79 11.06 6.04
C PRO A 168 18.55 11.38 4.56
N GLU A 169 19.61 11.45 3.80
CA GLU A 169 19.55 11.64 2.35
C GLU A 169 18.74 10.51 1.68
N THR A 170 18.14 10.82 0.53
CA THR A 170 17.27 9.89 -0.20
C THR A 170 17.95 8.55 -0.48
N ARG A 171 19.23 8.56 -0.87
CA ARG A 171 20.01 7.35 -1.11
C ARG A 171 20.07 6.44 0.13
N GLU A 172 20.27 7.04 1.31
CA GLU A 172 20.30 6.28 2.56
C GLU A 172 18.95 5.71 2.94
N ARG A 173 17.87 6.52 2.81
CA ARG A 173 16.51 6.05 3.07
C ARG A 173 16.11 4.87 2.17
N LEU A 174 16.47 4.94 0.88
CA LEU A 174 16.22 3.85 -0.07
C LEU A 174 17.06 2.60 0.20
N ALA A 175 18.33 2.78 0.60
CA ALA A 175 19.19 1.66 0.98
C ALA A 175 18.69 0.97 2.26
N ARG A 176 18.22 1.75 3.25
CA ARG A 176 17.57 1.23 4.46
C ARG A 176 16.31 0.44 4.10
N LEU A 177 15.45 0.96 3.21
CA LEU A 177 14.27 0.24 2.73
C LEU A 177 14.64 -1.14 2.15
N GLY A 178 15.76 -1.24 1.43
CA GLY A 178 16.24 -2.51 0.91
C GLY A 178 16.57 -3.52 2.01
N ASP A 179 17.39 -3.11 3.01
CA ASP A 179 17.73 -3.98 4.14
C ASP A 179 16.50 -4.36 4.97
N ASP A 180 15.61 -3.41 5.21
CA ASP A 180 14.39 -3.63 6.00
C ASP A 180 13.44 -4.62 5.30
N LEU A 181 13.32 -4.55 3.98
CA LEU A 181 12.54 -5.51 3.18
C LEU A 181 13.11 -6.92 3.29
N GLU A 182 14.45 -7.09 3.28
CA GLU A 182 15.08 -8.40 3.47
C GLU A 182 14.77 -8.97 4.86
N VAL A 183 14.92 -8.17 5.92
CA VAL A 183 14.56 -8.58 7.28
C VAL A 183 13.10 -8.99 7.36
N ILE A 184 12.20 -8.14 6.89
CA ILE A 184 10.75 -8.35 6.97
C ILE A 184 10.35 -9.61 6.21
N THR A 185 10.78 -9.75 4.96
CA THR A 185 10.41 -10.90 4.13
C THR A 185 10.96 -12.21 4.70
N ALA A 186 12.20 -12.21 5.20
CA ALA A 186 12.79 -13.38 5.87
C ALA A 186 12.02 -13.78 7.12
N MET A 187 11.57 -12.81 7.94
CA MET A 187 10.81 -13.07 9.16
C MET A 187 9.37 -13.55 8.89
N LEU A 188 8.74 -13.02 7.83
CA LEU A 188 7.37 -13.40 7.46
C LEU A 188 7.30 -14.77 6.77
N ALA A 189 8.38 -15.21 6.11
CA ALA A 189 8.41 -16.44 5.32
C ALA A 189 8.59 -17.70 6.18
N GLY A 190 8.25 -18.86 5.54
CA GLY A 190 8.51 -20.19 6.07
C GLY A 190 7.58 -20.63 7.20
N ASP A 191 7.96 -21.73 7.83
CA ASP A 191 7.25 -22.32 8.96
C ASP A 191 7.75 -21.79 10.32
N LYS A 192 7.14 -22.25 11.41
CA LYS A 192 7.45 -21.78 12.77
C LYS A 192 8.89 -22.08 13.22
N HIS A 193 9.56 -23.04 12.60
CA HIS A 193 10.92 -23.44 12.95
C HIS A 193 11.98 -22.69 12.13
N LYS A 194 11.58 -21.98 11.10
CA LYS A 194 12.49 -21.16 10.31
C LYS A 194 12.71 -19.81 11.00
N HIS A 195 13.88 -19.66 11.62
CA HIS A 195 14.33 -18.38 12.18
C HIS A 195 15.01 -17.55 11.11
N ALA A 196 14.87 -16.22 11.21
CA ALA A 196 15.44 -15.30 10.24
C ALA A 196 16.83 -14.81 10.67
N SER A 197 17.76 -14.76 9.71
CA SER A 197 19.03 -14.06 9.87
C SER A 197 19.31 -13.26 8.63
N PHE A 198 19.74 -12.01 8.80
CA PHE A 198 20.16 -11.11 7.75
C PHE A 198 21.18 -10.13 8.34
N ASP A 199 22.23 -9.83 7.60
CA ASP A 199 23.30 -8.92 8.03
C ASP A 199 23.47 -7.82 6.96
N GLY A 200 22.66 -6.78 7.04
CA GLY A 200 22.70 -5.60 6.19
C GLY A 200 23.45 -4.43 6.82
N ARG A 201 23.62 -3.40 6.06
CA ARG A 201 24.30 -2.16 6.52
C ARG A 201 23.46 -1.37 7.50
N TYR A 202 22.15 -1.29 7.30
CA TYR A 202 21.22 -0.46 8.08
C TYR A 202 20.36 -1.28 9.02
N SER A 203 20.12 -2.53 8.70
CA SER A 203 19.30 -3.42 9.52
C SER A 203 19.86 -4.84 9.51
N SER A 204 19.84 -5.48 10.67
CA SER A 204 20.28 -6.86 10.81
C SER A 204 19.43 -7.59 11.84
N VAL A 205 19.28 -8.90 11.65
CA VAL A 205 18.69 -9.84 12.62
C VAL A 205 19.49 -11.11 12.66
N ARG A 206 19.58 -11.74 13.82
CA ARG A 206 20.30 -12.98 14.01
C ARG A 206 19.41 -14.00 14.72
N ASN A 207 19.09 -15.08 14.01
CA ASN A 207 18.25 -16.17 14.52
C ASN A 207 16.94 -15.68 15.13
N ALA A 208 16.33 -14.65 14.49
CA ALA A 208 15.12 -13.99 15.00
C ALA A 208 13.90 -14.89 14.86
N ILE A 209 13.15 -15.00 15.95
CA ILE A 209 11.94 -15.81 16.03
C ILE A 209 10.72 -14.95 15.71
N ASN A 210 9.92 -15.38 14.74
CA ASN A 210 8.63 -14.77 14.42
C ASN A 210 7.50 -15.81 14.54
N VAL A 211 6.91 -15.91 15.73
CA VAL A 211 5.76 -16.78 16.05
C VAL A 211 4.72 -15.94 16.78
N PRO A 212 3.43 -15.92 16.34
CA PRO A 212 2.90 -16.74 15.25
C PRO A 212 3.49 -16.34 13.90
N LYS A 213 3.65 -17.32 13.03
CA LYS A 213 3.86 -17.06 11.61
C LYS A 213 2.55 -16.56 11.01
N PRO A 214 2.59 -15.79 9.90
CA PRO A 214 1.39 -15.41 9.18
C PRO A 214 0.52 -16.64 8.84
N ILE A 215 -0.78 -16.45 8.76
CA ILE A 215 -1.73 -17.44 8.23
C ILE A 215 -1.52 -17.60 6.73
N GLN A 216 -1.28 -16.49 6.03
CA GLN A 216 -1.05 -16.45 4.60
C GLN A 216 0.24 -17.17 4.20
N ARG A 217 0.24 -17.87 3.06
CA ARG A 217 1.39 -18.59 2.52
C ARG A 217 1.72 -18.06 1.11
N PRO A 218 2.99 -17.97 0.77
CA PRO A 218 4.20 -18.28 1.56
C PRO A 218 4.48 -17.27 2.68
N ARG A 219 3.88 -16.07 2.64
CA ARG A 219 3.95 -14.96 3.60
C ARG A 219 2.80 -13.97 3.37
N VAL A 220 2.67 -12.98 4.21
CA VAL A 220 1.83 -11.79 3.95
C VAL A 220 2.32 -11.12 2.66
N PRO A 221 1.43 -10.72 1.74
CA PRO A 221 1.80 -9.94 0.56
C PRO A 221 2.51 -8.64 0.95
N VAL A 222 3.56 -8.31 0.21
CA VAL A 222 4.34 -7.08 0.38
C VAL A 222 4.16 -6.21 -0.85
N MET A 223 3.75 -4.97 -0.63
CA MET A 223 3.67 -3.92 -1.62
C MET A 223 4.76 -2.88 -1.34
N VAL A 224 5.52 -2.50 -2.36
CA VAL A 224 6.49 -1.39 -2.27
C VAL A 224 5.90 -0.18 -2.95
N GLY A 225 5.88 0.98 -2.27
CA GLY A 225 5.34 2.23 -2.79
C GLY A 225 6.40 3.22 -3.24
N GLY A 226 6.12 3.90 -4.36
CA GLY A 226 6.88 5.04 -4.86
C GLY A 226 7.24 5.00 -6.34
N ASN A 227 7.52 6.20 -6.90
CA ASN A 227 7.69 6.42 -8.35
C ASN A 227 9.16 6.39 -8.80
N GLY A 228 10.08 5.88 -7.96
CA GLY A 228 11.52 5.88 -8.27
C GLY A 228 11.96 4.74 -9.19
N PRO A 229 12.23 4.97 -10.50
CA PRO A 229 12.48 3.91 -11.47
C PRO A 229 13.82 3.18 -11.25
N ASN A 230 14.79 3.84 -10.60
CA ASN A 230 16.15 3.32 -10.48
C ASN A 230 16.38 2.45 -9.25
N VAL A 231 15.68 2.70 -8.14
CA VAL A 231 15.86 1.95 -6.89
C VAL A 231 14.55 1.33 -6.43
N THR A 232 13.50 2.13 -6.23
CA THR A 232 12.22 1.65 -5.70
C THR A 232 11.62 0.54 -6.55
N TRP A 233 11.59 0.71 -7.89
CA TRP A 233 11.03 -0.30 -8.79
C TRP A 233 11.90 -1.56 -8.88
N ARG A 234 13.24 -1.45 -8.74
CA ARG A 234 14.12 -2.63 -8.62
C ARG A 234 13.90 -3.39 -7.31
N LEU A 235 13.72 -2.68 -6.19
CA LEU A 235 13.36 -3.30 -4.92
C LEU A 235 12.02 -4.03 -5.01
N ALA A 236 11.01 -3.40 -5.62
CA ALA A 236 9.72 -4.02 -5.86
C ALA A 236 9.84 -5.27 -6.75
N ALA A 237 10.54 -5.18 -7.86
CA ALA A 237 10.78 -6.30 -8.77
C ALA A 237 11.44 -7.50 -8.06
N ARG A 238 12.36 -7.23 -7.13
CA ARG A 238 13.10 -8.26 -6.40
C ARG A 238 12.33 -8.84 -5.21
N LEU A 239 11.64 -8.04 -4.42
CA LEU A 239 11.19 -8.43 -3.08
C LEU A 239 9.68 -8.32 -2.85
N ALA A 240 8.94 -7.59 -3.70
CA ALA A 240 7.53 -7.33 -3.48
C ALA A 240 6.59 -8.21 -4.33
N ASP A 241 5.36 -8.34 -3.90
CA ASP A 241 4.25 -8.93 -4.67
C ASP A 241 3.54 -7.87 -5.53
N GLU A 242 3.63 -6.60 -5.11
CA GLU A 242 2.94 -5.48 -5.75
C GLU A 242 3.84 -4.23 -5.72
N LEU A 243 3.83 -3.45 -6.80
CA LEU A 243 4.38 -2.10 -6.87
C LEU A 243 3.21 -1.11 -6.87
N ASN A 244 3.20 -0.21 -5.90
CA ASN A 244 2.27 0.90 -5.89
C ASN A 244 2.92 2.16 -6.43
N VAL A 245 2.34 2.74 -7.46
CA VAL A 245 2.76 4.03 -8.03
C VAL A 245 1.86 5.14 -7.52
N ASP A 246 2.48 6.16 -6.90
CA ASP A 246 1.77 7.25 -6.23
C ASP A 246 1.19 8.22 -7.25
N GLY A 247 -0.14 8.28 -7.34
CA GLY A 247 -0.89 9.29 -8.05
C GLY A 247 -0.65 9.40 -9.56
N LEU A 248 0.05 8.43 -10.18
CA LEU A 248 0.23 8.44 -11.65
C LEU A 248 -1.13 8.34 -12.35
N THR A 249 -1.33 9.16 -13.35
CA THR A 249 -2.47 9.08 -14.25
C THR A 249 -2.44 7.79 -15.08
N PRO A 250 -3.57 7.37 -15.71
CA PRO A 250 -3.58 6.20 -16.59
C PRO A 250 -2.52 6.25 -17.72
N ASP A 251 -2.26 7.43 -18.28
CA ASP A 251 -1.25 7.59 -19.34
C ASP A 251 0.17 7.47 -18.79
N GLU A 252 0.47 8.09 -17.64
CA GLU A 252 1.77 7.95 -16.97
C GLU A 252 2.04 6.51 -16.54
N VAL A 253 1.01 5.76 -16.14
CA VAL A 253 1.15 4.33 -15.87
C VAL A 253 1.54 3.58 -17.15
N ARG A 254 0.88 3.83 -18.28
CA ARG A 254 1.24 3.20 -19.58
C ARG A 254 2.70 3.50 -19.95
N GLU A 255 3.17 4.71 -19.72
CA GLU A 255 4.56 5.10 -19.97
C GLU A 255 5.56 4.42 -19.01
N ALA A 256 5.15 4.19 -17.76
CA ALA A 256 5.99 3.55 -16.74
C ALA A 256 6.15 2.04 -16.93
N LEU A 257 5.12 1.34 -17.44
CA LEU A 257 5.08 -0.12 -17.55
C LEU A 257 6.28 -0.76 -18.23
N PRO A 258 6.80 -0.26 -19.38
CA PRO A 258 7.98 -0.86 -20.02
C PRO A 258 9.22 -0.83 -19.11
N THR A 259 9.41 0.26 -18.35
CA THR A 259 10.51 0.35 -17.40
C THR A 259 10.32 -0.61 -16.23
N ILE A 260 9.12 -0.73 -15.69
CA ILE A 260 8.81 -1.67 -14.59
C ILE A 260 9.05 -3.11 -15.05
N GLN A 261 8.61 -3.47 -16.26
CA GLN A 261 8.85 -4.79 -16.86
C GLN A 261 10.35 -5.07 -17.00
N GLY A 262 11.11 -4.11 -17.52
CA GLY A 262 12.57 -4.23 -17.61
C GLY A 262 13.24 -4.43 -16.24
N ARG A 263 12.71 -3.84 -15.16
CA ARG A 263 13.24 -4.10 -13.79
C ARG A 263 12.97 -5.52 -13.31
N CYS A 264 11.85 -6.12 -13.69
CA CYS A 264 11.60 -7.54 -13.43
C CYS A 264 12.56 -8.44 -14.22
N GLU A 265 12.78 -8.15 -15.49
CA GLU A 265 13.69 -8.90 -16.36
C GLU A 265 15.14 -8.84 -15.86
N GLU A 266 15.61 -7.69 -15.37
CA GLU A 266 16.94 -7.51 -14.76
C GLU A 266 17.23 -8.51 -13.62
N VAL A 267 16.19 -8.95 -12.89
CA VAL A 267 16.29 -9.89 -11.77
C VAL A 267 15.78 -11.30 -12.12
N GLY A 268 15.50 -11.57 -13.38
CA GLY A 268 15.02 -12.87 -13.85
C GLY A 268 13.58 -13.20 -13.44
N ARG A 269 12.77 -12.18 -13.12
CA ARG A 269 11.37 -12.33 -12.73
C ARG A 269 10.44 -12.15 -13.92
N ASP A 270 9.44 -13.03 -14.07
CA ASP A 270 8.33 -12.79 -15.00
C ASP A 270 7.57 -11.51 -14.57
N PRO A 271 7.53 -10.46 -15.41
CA PRO A 271 6.81 -9.22 -15.11
C PRO A 271 5.33 -9.42 -14.76
N ALA A 272 4.69 -10.45 -15.29
CA ALA A 272 3.29 -10.77 -15.00
C ALA A 272 3.05 -11.17 -13.53
N THR A 273 4.09 -11.47 -12.76
CA THR A 273 3.99 -11.83 -11.33
C THR A 273 4.06 -10.63 -10.40
N LEU A 274 4.42 -9.44 -10.88
CA LEU A 274 4.39 -8.20 -10.13
C LEU A 274 3.09 -7.46 -10.41
N ALA A 275 2.22 -7.35 -9.42
CA ALA A 275 1.01 -6.56 -9.54
C ALA A 275 1.35 -5.05 -9.54
N ILE A 276 0.58 -4.27 -10.28
CA ILE A 276 0.71 -2.81 -10.32
C ILE A 276 -0.54 -2.18 -9.74
N SER A 277 -0.37 -1.32 -8.75
CA SER A 277 -1.46 -0.54 -8.19
C SER A 277 -1.19 0.95 -8.20
N VAL A 278 -2.25 1.73 -8.09
CA VAL A 278 -2.22 3.19 -7.96
C VAL A 278 -3.03 3.57 -6.74
N HIS A 279 -2.50 4.47 -5.89
CA HIS A 279 -3.36 5.13 -4.92
C HIS A 279 -3.64 6.56 -5.34
N VAL A 280 -4.89 6.98 -5.17
CA VAL A 280 -5.38 8.31 -5.54
C VAL A 280 -6.00 8.94 -4.29
N TRP A 281 -5.33 9.95 -3.76
CA TRP A 281 -5.76 10.70 -2.57
C TRP A 281 -6.13 12.15 -2.88
N THR A 282 -6.05 12.53 -4.17
CA THR A 282 -6.45 13.84 -4.68
C THR A 282 -7.96 13.93 -4.88
N GLU A 283 -8.46 15.14 -5.08
CA GLU A 283 -9.89 15.39 -5.29
C GLU A 283 -10.48 14.68 -6.53
N THR A 284 -9.63 14.25 -7.46
CA THR A 284 -10.09 13.61 -8.70
C THR A 284 -10.92 12.34 -8.46
N VAL A 285 -10.60 11.56 -7.44
CA VAL A 285 -11.33 10.34 -7.08
C VAL A 285 -12.58 10.64 -6.24
N SER A 286 -12.64 11.80 -5.58
CA SER A 286 -13.79 12.22 -4.77
C SER A 286 -14.89 12.93 -5.58
N ILE A 287 -14.71 13.13 -6.89
CA ILE A 287 -15.74 13.71 -7.76
C ILE A 287 -16.59 12.58 -8.35
N PRO A 288 -17.83 12.37 -7.88
CA PRO A 288 -18.66 11.27 -8.33
C PRO A 288 -19.15 11.43 -9.77
N GLY A 289 -19.60 10.32 -10.37
CA GLY A 289 -20.20 10.26 -11.70
C GLY A 289 -19.19 10.03 -12.81
N GLN A 290 -19.52 10.46 -14.02
CA GLN A 290 -18.82 10.05 -15.25
C GLN A 290 -17.30 10.27 -15.21
N ARG A 291 -16.86 11.38 -14.63
CA ARG A 291 -15.42 11.68 -14.51
C ARG A 291 -14.65 10.61 -13.71
N ARG A 292 -15.22 10.13 -12.61
CA ARG A 292 -14.63 9.05 -11.81
C ARG A 292 -14.71 7.71 -12.55
N VAL A 293 -15.81 7.43 -13.23
CA VAL A 293 -15.97 6.24 -14.08
C VAL A 293 -14.88 6.22 -15.16
N ASP A 294 -14.67 7.33 -15.89
CA ASP A 294 -13.66 7.44 -16.93
C ASP A 294 -12.23 7.24 -16.37
N LEU A 295 -11.94 7.83 -15.19
CA LEU A 295 -10.65 7.66 -14.51
C LEU A 295 -10.39 6.19 -14.18
N LEU A 296 -11.35 5.50 -13.56
CA LEU A 296 -11.22 4.09 -13.17
C LEU A 296 -11.12 3.17 -14.39
N ALA A 297 -11.92 3.43 -15.43
CA ALA A 297 -11.83 2.72 -16.70
C ALA A 297 -10.46 2.90 -17.35
N GLY A 298 -9.93 4.13 -17.35
CA GLY A 298 -8.59 4.43 -17.85
C GLY A 298 -7.48 3.66 -17.14
N TYR A 299 -7.53 3.52 -15.81
CA TYR A 299 -6.58 2.70 -15.05
C TYR A 299 -6.70 1.21 -15.41
N ARG A 300 -7.93 0.69 -15.52
CA ARG A 300 -8.16 -0.69 -15.95
C ARG A 300 -7.57 -0.95 -17.33
N GLU A 301 -7.79 -0.07 -18.28
CA GLU A 301 -7.26 -0.16 -19.65
C GLU A 301 -5.75 0.01 -19.70
N ALA A 302 -5.15 0.76 -18.77
CA ALA A 302 -3.72 0.86 -18.59
C ALA A 302 -3.09 -0.43 -17.99
N GLY A 303 -3.90 -1.39 -17.57
CA GLY A 303 -3.40 -2.66 -17.00
C GLY A 303 -3.05 -2.57 -15.51
N VAL A 304 -3.62 -1.61 -14.79
CA VAL A 304 -3.54 -1.53 -13.32
C VAL A 304 -4.33 -2.68 -12.69
N ASP A 305 -3.75 -3.34 -11.70
CA ASP A 305 -4.39 -4.47 -11.00
C ASP A 305 -5.28 -4.01 -9.84
N ARG A 306 -4.96 -2.85 -9.24
CA ARG A 306 -5.70 -2.29 -8.11
C ARG A 306 -5.63 -0.77 -8.09
N VAL A 307 -6.75 -0.12 -7.78
CA VAL A 307 -6.81 1.31 -7.43
C VAL A 307 -7.26 1.44 -5.98
N MET A 308 -6.56 2.24 -5.18
CA MET A 308 -6.96 2.62 -3.83
C MET A 308 -7.35 4.09 -3.83
N GLY A 309 -8.61 4.39 -3.51
CA GLY A 309 -9.12 5.76 -3.56
C GLY A 309 -9.49 6.32 -2.20
N LEU A 310 -9.08 7.58 -1.94
CA LEU A 310 -9.54 8.36 -0.79
C LEU A 310 -10.80 9.13 -1.20
N GLU A 311 -11.97 8.58 -0.88
CA GLU A 311 -13.24 9.29 -1.00
C GLU A 311 -13.44 10.18 0.23
N ARG A 312 -13.10 11.46 0.11
CA ARG A 312 -13.12 12.41 1.25
C ARG A 312 -14.51 12.61 1.84
N GLY A 313 -15.54 12.56 1.01
CA GLY A 313 -16.94 12.66 1.45
C GLY A 313 -17.35 11.52 2.40
N ALA A 314 -16.65 10.39 2.37
CA ALA A 314 -16.90 9.27 3.26
C ALA A 314 -16.70 9.63 4.76
N ALA A 315 -15.94 10.67 5.09
CA ALA A 315 -15.84 11.16 6.46
C ALA A 315 -17.17 11.69 7.02
N THR A 316 -18.08 12.16 6.17
CA THR A 316 -19.32 12.83 6.59
C THR A 316 -20.60 12.22 6.05
N SER A 317 -20.51 11.34 5.04
CA SER A 317 -21.69 10.75 4.36
C SER A 317 -21.42 9.32 3.93
N ASP A 318 -22.41 8.45 4.15
CA ASP A 318 -22.38 7.05 3.67
C ASP A 318 -22.60 7.00 2.16
N GLU A 319 -23.40 7.91 1.59
CA GLU A 319 -23.70 7.98 0.17
C GLU A 319 -22.43 8.21 -0.68
N ALA A 320 -21.42 8.89 -0.13
CA ALA A 320 -20.17 9.13 -0.84
C ALA A 320 -19.45 7.81 -1.20
N LEU A 321 -19.35 6.89 -0.26
CA LEU A 321 -18.72 5.59 -0.49
C LEU A 321 -19.61 4.66 -1.35
N GLU A 322 -20.92 4.76 -1.22
CA GLU A 322 -21.88 4.05 -2.10
C GLU A 322 -21.76 4.52 -3.55
N ALA A 323 -21.69 5.83 -3.78
CA ALA A 323 -21.45 6.40 -5.11
C ALA A 323 -20.08 5.97 -5.67
N PHE A 324 -19.06 5.86 -4.82
CA PHE A 324 -17.76 5.35 -5.26
C PHE A 324 -17.84 3.88 -5.72
N ALA A 325 -18.52 3.03 -4.97
CA ALA A 325 -18.75 1.65 -5.35
C ALA A 325 -19.55 1.51 -6.65
N GLU A 326 -20.56 2.36 -6.86
CA GLU A 326 -21.38 2.36 -8.09
C GLU A 326 -20.56 2.81 -9.30
N ASP A 327 -19.80 3.89 -9.19
CA ASP A 327 -18.93 4.36 -10.26
C ASP A 327 -17.85 3.32 -10.61
N ALA A 328 -17.33 2.59 -9.62
CA ALA A 328 -16.39 1.50 -9.87
C ALA A 328 -17.05 0.36 -10.69
N ARG A 329 -18.28 -0.02 -10.37
CA ARG A 329 -19.03 -1.00 -11.19
C ARG A 329 -19.28 -0.51 -12.60
N ASN A 330 -19.67 0.75 -12.76
CA ASN A 330 -19.89 1.38 -14.06
C ASN A 330 -18.60 1.45 -14.89
N ALA A 331 -17.43 1.54 -14.25
CA ALA A 331 -16.12 1.43 -14.89
C ALA A 331 -15.71 -0.01 -15.22
N GLY A 332 -16.54 -1.01 -14.89
CA GLY A 332 -16.26 -2.43 -15.12
C GLY A 332 -15.31 -3.05 -14.10
N VAL A 333 -15.23 -2.48 -12.89
CA VAL A 333 -14.50 -3.06 -11.77
C VAL A 333 -15.41 -4.06 -11.05
N GLU A 334 -14.89 -5.25 -10.77
CA GLU A 334 -15.60 -6.26 -9.99
C GLU A 334 -15.48 -5.94 -8.49
N LEU A 335 -16.60 -5.64 -7.85
CA LEU A 335 -16.74 -5.66 -6.40
C LEU A 335 -17.27 -7.03 -5.98
N ALA A 336 -16.89 -7.49 -4.79
CA ALA A 336 -17.47 -8.70 -4.23
C ALA A 336 -18.99 -8.51 -3.99
N ASP A 337 -19.75 -9.62 -3.93
CA ASP A 337 -21.18 -9.55 -3.66
C ASP A 337 -21.47 -8.79 -2.36
N ARG A 338 -22.52 -7.96 -2.38
CA ARG A 338 -22.96 -7.22 -1.19
C ARG A 338 -23.36 -8.23 -0.10
N VAL A 339 -22.79 -8.07 1.10
CA VAL A 339 -23.27 -8.81 2.27
C VAL A 339 -24.48 -8.07 2.81
N ALA A 340 -25.59 -8.78 3.00
CA ALA A 340 -26.78 -8.24 3.68
C ALA A 340 -26.38 -7.74 5.08
N ALA A 341 -26.91 -6.58 5.46
CA ALA A 341 -26.65 -5.94 6.76
C ALA A 341 -27.23 -6.78 7.92
#